data_58a79a5b5e2db37bb7d5a00f5bb18d42
#
_entry.id   58a79a5b5e2db37bb7d5a00f5bb18d42
#
_cell.length_a   1.000
_cell.length_b   1.000
_cell.length_c   1.000
_cell.angle_alpha   90.00
_cell.angle_beta   90.00
_cell.angle_gamma   90.00
#
_symmetry.space_group_name_H-M   'P 1'
#
loop_
_entity.id
_entity.type
_entity.pdbx_description
1 polymer ?
#
loop_
_entity_poly.entity_id
_entity_poly.type
_entity_poly.pdbx_seq_one_letter_code
_entity_poly.pdbx_strand_id
1 'polypeptide(L)'
;NRARMWHYVEGVRNWDPVWPGHAIRILAGPSAMWFDGRGNRLPAPYFPGFDTLGTLDHLQHTGVEHSWFILNRALAGKEFALSGSEQNLDLTQRRYRDVLKRPITAVQPSVQAFLDHGEDWLTADTIGELVAKMNELTPHAPLDPAHIERQVVERDRQVDNAYTKDAQVAAIRVARGYRGDKL
;
A
#
# COMPACT_ATOMS: atom_id res chain seq x y z
N ASN A 1 13.49 20.65 7.88
CA ASN A 1 12.77 21.09 6.70
C ASN A 1 11.66 20.12 6.39
N ARG A 2 10.40 20.47 6.75
CA ARG A 2 9.23 19.59 6.60
C ARG A 2 9.00 19.15 5.16
N ALA A 3 9.28 19.99 4.18
CA ALA A 3 9.14 19.67 2.76
C ALA A 3 10.10 18.58 2.24
N ARG A 4 11.04 18.13 3.05
CA ARG A 4 12.00 17.07 2.70
C ARG A 4 11.71 15.73 3.37
N MET A 5 10.66 15.61 4.17
CA MET A 5 10.18 14.32 4.63
C MET A 5 9.44 13.63 3.47
N TRP A 6 10.17 12.81 2.76
CA TRP A 6 9.76 12.15 1.53
C TRP A 6 9.44 10.66 1.74
N HIS A 7 9.28 10.22 2.98
CA HIS A 7 8.90 8.88 3.32
C HIS A 7 7.52 8.86 3.96
N TYR A 8 6.67 8.02 3.48
CA TYR A 8 5.57 7.49 4.25
C TYR A 8 6.04 6.20 4.91
N VAL A 9 5.57 5.96 6.11
CA VAL A 9 6.09 4.93 6.99
C VAL A 9 4.93 4.05 7.41
N GLU A 10 5.16 2.77 7.33
CA GLU A 10 4.23 1.71 7.69
C GLU A 10 4.90 0.76 8.67
N GLY A 11 4.14 -0.16 9.28
CA GLY A 11 4.69 -1.17 10.16
C GLY A 11 5.38 -0.58 11.37
N VAL A 12 4.76 0.44 11.99
CA VAL A 12 5.31 1.12 13.16
C VAL A 12 5.39 0.19 14.35
N ARG A 13 4.46 -0.75 14.46
CA ARG A 13 4.36 -1.74 15.52
C ARG A 13 4.84 -3.10 15.02
N ASN A 14 6.16 -3.23 14.94
CA ASN A 14 6.82 -4.45 14.53
C ASN A 14 7.00 -5.40 15.73
N TRP A 15 7.43 -6.62 15.46
CA TRP A 15 7.70 -7.70 16.42
C TRP A 15 9.18 -8.07 16.43
N ASP A 16 9.64 -8.78 17.47
CA ASP A 16 10.97 -9.39 17.49
C ASP A 16 11.06 -10.56 16.49
N PRO A 17 12.18 -10.71 15.75
CA PRO A 17 13.40 -9.91 15.74
C PRO A 17 13.39 -8.74 14.74
N VAL A 18 12.25 -8.37 14.19
CA VAL A 18 12.12 -7.31 13.18
C VAL A 18 11.87 -5.97 13.89
N TRP A 19 12.83 -5.45 14.62
CA TRP A 19 12.84 -4.12 15.24
C TRP A 19 11.50 -3.63 15.82
N PRO A 20 11.10 -4.12 16.99
CA PRO A 20 9.87 -3.67 17.62
C PRO A 20 9.92 -2.15 17.85
N GLY A 21 8.80 -1.50 17.56
CA GLY A 21 8.69 -0.05 17.67
C GLY A 21 9.47 0.76 16.64
N HIS A 22 10.05 0.12 15.62
CA HIS A 22 10.73 0.77 14.53
C HIS A 22 9.88 0.76 13.26
N ALA A 23 9.64 1.93 12.71
CA ALA A 23 8.91 2.08 11.45
C ALA A 23 9.74 1.58 10.26
N ILE A 24 9.09 0.93 9.32
CA ILE A 24 9.68 0.53 8.05
C ILE A 24 9.15 1.38 6.89
N ARG A 25 9.96 1.54 5.88
CA ARG A 25 9.53 2.15 4.63
C ARG A 25 8.99 1.06 3.70
N ILE A 26 7.81 1.28 3.17
CA ILE A 26 7.19 0.40 2.19
C ILE A 26 7.27 1.03 0.81
N LEU A 27 7.71 0.24 -0.15
CA LEU A 27 7.67 0.61 -1.56
C LEU A 27 6.35 0.12 -2.13
N ALA A 28 5.32 0.93 -1.97
CA ALA A 28 4.02 0.62 -2.53
C ALA A 28 4.07 0.72 -4.06
N GLY A 29 3.54 -0.31 -4.73
CA GLY A 29 3.35 -0.28 -6.16
C GLY A 29 2.20 0.66 -6.57
N PRO A 30 2.10 1.00 -7.86
CA PRO A 30 1.16 2.02 -8.34
C PRO A 30 -0.31 1.61 -8.22
N SER A 31 -0.61 0.33 -8.01
CA SER A 31 -1.98 -0.19 -8.08
C SER A 31 -2.74 -0.17 -6.75
N ALA A 32 -2.06 0.03 -5.62
CA ALA A 32 -2.72 0.20 -4.33
C ALA A 32 -3.55 1.50 -4.31
N MET A 33 -4.72 1.46 -3.69
CA MET A 33 -5.52 2.66 -3.45
C MET A 33 -5.05 3.34 -2.16
N TRP A 34 -4.82 4.63 -2.23
CA TRP A 34 -4.41 5.42 -1.07
C TRP A 34 -5.57 6.31 -0.60
N PHE A 35 -5.91 6.19 0.67
CA PHE A 35 -6.98 6.93 1.31
C PHE A 35 -6.41 7.82 2.43
N ASP A 36 -7.01 8.98 2.63
CA ASP A 36 -6.78 9.77 3.82
C ASP A 36 -7.38 9.09 5.07
N GLY A 37 -7.09 9.62 6.26
CA GLY A 37 -7.64 9.08 7.51
C GLY A 37 -9.13 9.28 7.69
N ARG A 38 -9.82 9.95 6.75
CA ARG A 38 -11.28 10.09 6.69
C ARG A 38 -11.94 9.12 5.71
N GLY A 39 -11.15 8.28 5.05
CA GLY A 39 -11.62 7.32 4.07
C GLY A 39 -11.89 7.88 2.68
N ASN A 40 -11.34 9.03 2.33
CA ASN A 40 -11.42 9.55 0.97
C ASN A 40 -10.18 9.10 0.19
N ARG A 41 -10.38 8.52 -0.98
CA ARG A 41 -9.29 8.23 -1.91
C ARG A 41 -8.56 9.53 -2.24
N LEU A 42 -7.24 9.51 -2.19
CA LEU A 42 -6.45 10.69 -2.53
C LEU A 42 -6.69 11.09 -4.00
N PRO A 43 -6.84 12.39 -4.28
CA PRO A 43 -7.02 12.87 -5.65
C PRO A 43 -5.74 12.71 -6.46
N ALA A 44 -5.85 12.68 -7.79
CA ALA A 44 -4.70 12.77 -8.65
C ALA A 44 -3.94 14.09 -8.42
N PRO A 45 -2.60 14.07 -8.41
CA PRO A 45 -1.70 12.96 -8.75
C PRO A 45 -1.23 12.12 -7.54
N TYR A 46 -1.88 12.21 -6.40
CA TYR A 46 -1.44 11.64 -5.12
C TYR A 46 -1.78 10.15 -5.01
N PHE A 47 -1.12 9.33 -5.81
CA PHE A 47 -1.20 7.88 -5.74
C PHE A 47 0.20 7.26 -5.55
N PRO A 48 0.30 6.02 -5.05
CA PRO A 48 1.57 5.43 -4.65
C PRO A 48 2.64 5.50 -5.74
N GLY A 49 3.84 5.95 -5.35
CA GLY A 49 5.00 5.96 -6.23
C GLY A 49 5.08 7.10 -7.25
N PHE A 50 4.12 8.03 -7.27
CA PHE A 50 4.11 9.12 -8.25
C PHE A 50 4.71 10.42 -7.71
N ASP A 51 4.08 11.05 -6.72
CA ASP A 51 4.55 12.30 -6.10
C ASP A 51 4.53 12.19 -4.58
N THR A 52 5.63 11.72 -4.00
CA THR A 52 5.72 11.51 -2.55
C THR A 52 5.67 12.82 -1.77
N LEU A 53 6.33 13.87 -2.27
CA LEU A 53 6.36 15.16 -1.58
C LEU A 53 5.00 15.85 -1.58
N GLY A 54 4.37 15.91 -2.73
CA GLY A 54 3.02 16.49 -2.86
C GLY A 54 1.99 15.68 -2.08
N THR A 55 2.11 14.36 -2.05
CA THR A 55 1.22 13.49 -1.26
C THR A 55 1.36 13.75 0.24
N LEU A 56 2.58 13.84 0.76
CA LEU A 56 2.81 14.12 2.18
C LEU A 56 2.31 15.52 2.55
N ASP A 57 2.53 16.52 1.70
CA ASP A 57 2.01 17.87 1.89
C ASP A 57 0.47 17.88 1.90
N HIS A 58 -0.14 17.20 0.95
CA HIS A 58 -1.61 17.04 0.90
C HIS A 58 -2.14 16.38 2.19
N LEU A 59 -1.56 15.25 2.61
CA LEU A 59 -1.99 14.55 3.83
C LEU A 59 -1.84 15.42 5.08
N GLN A 60 -0.77 16.21 5.22
CA GLN A 60 -0.62 17.14 6.33
C GLN A 60 -1.75 18.18 6.39
N HIS A 61 -2.26 18.62 5.25
CA HIS A 61 -3.37 19.59 5.17
C HIS A 61 -4.74 18.96 5.46
N THR A 62 -4.88 17.63 5.47
CA THR A 62 -6.14 16.98 5.85
C THR A 62 -6.45 17.13 7.35
N GLY A 63 -5.43 17.41 8.17
CA GLY A 63 -5.55 17.48 9.62
C GLY A 63 -5.71 16.11 10.29
N VAL A 64 -5.44 15.02 9.57
CA VAL A 64 -5.48 13.64 10.08
C VAL A 64 -4.06 13.08 10.08
N GLU A 65 -3.66 12.41 11.16
CA GLU A 65 -2.29 11.96 11.39
C GLU A 65 -1.95 10.63 10.73
N HIS A 66 -2.91 10.00 10.07
CA HIS A 66 -2.73 8.71 9.41
C HIS A 66 -3.42 8.67 8.03
N SER A 67 -3.05 7.67 7.27
CA SER A 67 -3.63 7.34 5.97
C SER A 67 -3.62 5.83 5.77
N TRP A 68 -4.34 5.35 4.76
CA TRP A 68 -4.54 3.92 4.55
C TRP A 68 -4.19 3.51 3.11
N PHE A 69 -3.40 2.45 2.98
CA PHE A 69 -3.29 1.73 1.70
C PHE A 69 -4.28 0.57 1.69
N ILE A 70 -5.10 0.50 0.65
CA ILE A 70 -6.00 -0.64 0.43
C ILE A 70 -5.60 -1.32 -0.88
N LEU A 71 -5.35 -2.61 -0.81
CA LEU A 71 -4.95 -3.44 -1.94
C LEU A 71 -5.40 -4.88 -1.71
N ASN A 72 -5.51 -5.65 -2.77
CA ASN A 72 -5.81 -7.07 -2.66
C ASN A 72 -4.52 -7.92 -2.57
N ARG A 73 -4.69 -9.20 -2.24
CA ARG A 73 -3.57 -10.13 -2.06
C ARG A 73 -2.72 -10.31 -3.34
N ALA A 74 -3.32 -10.23 -4.51
CA ALA A 74 -2.58 -10.33 -5.77
C ALA A 74 -1.65 -9.12 -5.98
N LEU A 75 -2.13 -7.93 -5.64
CA LEU A 75 -1.29 -6.71 -5.67
C LEU A 75 -0.20 -6.75 -4.61
N ALA A 76 -0.51 -7.24 -3.40
CA ALA A 76 0.49 -7.42 -2.34
C ALA A 76 1.62 -8.35 -2.80
N GLY A 77 1.29 -9.46 -3.46
CA GLY A 77 2.28 -10.38 -3.99
C GLY A 77 3.13 -9.80 -5.12
N LYS A 78 2.52 -9.03 -6.00
CA LYS A 78 3.18 -8.50 -7.20
C LYS A 78 3.94 -7.20 -6.97
N GLU A 79 3.38 -6.28 -6.20
CA GLU A 79 3.87 -4.90 -6.16
C GLU A 79 4.40 -4.47 -4.79
N PHE A 80 3.95 -5.12 -3.73
CA PHE A 80 4.27 -4.68 -2.39
C PHE A 80 5.66 -5.18 -1.99
N ALA A 81 6.58 -4.26 -1.80
CA ALA A 81 7.94 -4.56 -1.41
C ALA A 81 8.33 -3.76 -0.16
N LEU A 82 9.03 -4.41 0.74
CA LEU A 82 9.61 -3.78 1.92
C LEU A 82 10.98 -3.19 1.56
N SER A 83 11.30 -2.03 2.12
CA SER A 83 12.64 -1.50 2.05
C SER A 83 13.49 -2.02 3.22
N GLY A 84 14.77 -2.13 2.97
CA GLY A 84 15.72 -2.62 3.96
C GLY A 84 16.20 -4.03 3.66
N SER A 85 17.45 -4.28 4.04
CA SER A 85 18.13 -5.55 3.76
C SER A 85 17.61 -6.68 4.63
N GLU A 86 17.16 -6.37 5.83
CA GLU A 86 16.68 -7.30 6.83
C GLU A 86 15.33 -7.92 6.44
N GLN A 87 14.47 -7.14 5.79
CA GLN A 87 13.17 -7.60 5.32
C GLN A 87 13.26 -8.35 3.98
N ASN A 88 14.32 -8.14 3.22
CA ASN A 88 14.54 -8.76 1.91
C ASN A 88 15.71 -9.76 1.97
N LEU A 89 15.58 -10.77 2.80
CA LEU A 89 16.63 -11.78 3.04
C LEU A 89 17.06 -12.53 1.76
N ASP A 90 16.15 -12.72 0.82
CA ASP A 90 16.45 -13.35 -0.46
C ASP A 90 17.44 -12.50 -1.30
N LEU A 91 17.31 -11.18 -1.29
CA LEU A 91 18.25 -10.26 -1.93
C LEU A 91 19.55 -10.16 -1.14
N THR A 92 19.45 -9.95 0.17
CA THR A 92 20.61 -9.76 1.06
C THR A 92 21.50 -11.01 1.11
N GLN A 93 20.92 -12.19 1.16
CA GLN A 93 21.61 -13.47 1.19
C GLN A 93 21.90 -14.03 -0.21
N ARG A 94 21.65 -13.25 -1.26
CA ARG A 94 21.87 -13.62 -2.66
C ARG A 94 21.18 -14.93 -3.05
N ARG A 95 19.98 -15.16 -2.54
CA ARG A 95 19.16 -16.33 -2.86
C ARG A 95 18.45 -16.12 -4.20
N TYR A 96 19.20 -16.08 -5.28
CA TYR A 96 18.68 -15.77 -6.62
C TYR A 96 17.52 -16.65 -7.07
N ARG A 97 17.46 -17.90 -6.62
CA ARG A 97 16.34 -18.81 -6.91
C ARG A 97 15.04 -18.32 -6.28
N ASP A 98 15.09 -17.72 -5.10
CA ASP A 98 13.92 -17.20 -4.40
C ASP A 98 13.49 -15.85 -5.05
N VAL A 99 14.45 -15.04 -5.46
CA VAL A 99 14.19 -13.81 -6.23
C VAL A 99 13.46 -14.14 -7.55
N LEU A 100 13.87 -15.18 -8.27
CA LEU A 100 13.22 -15.61 -9.50
C LEU A 100 11.81 -16.18 -9.29
N LYS A 101 11.47 -16.61 -8.09
CA LYS A 101 10.12 -17.08 -7.74
C LYS A 101 9.16 -15.94 -7.35
N ARG A 102 9.66 -14.73 -7.09
CA ARG A 102 8.84 -13.59 -6.68
C ARG A 102 7.61 -13.35 -7.58
N PRO A 103 7.71 -13.43 -8.91
CA PRO A 103 6.56 -13.24 -9.79
C PRO A 103 5.52 -14.37 -9.71
N ILE A 104 5.89 -15.52 -9.17
CA ILE A 104 5.07 -16.74 -9.15
C ILE A 104 4.44 -16.96 -7.77
N THR A 105 5.07 -16.44 -6.72
CA THR A 105 4.57 -16.57 -5.35
C THR A 105 3.45 -15.58 -5.09
N ALA A 106 2.38 -16.03 -4.43
CA ALA A 106 1.23 -15.18 -4.12
C ALA A 106 1.62 -13.96 -3.27
N VAL A 107 2.50 -14.15 -2.26
CA VAL A 107 3.07 -13.09 -1.43
C VAL A 107 4.47 -13.53 -1.02
N GLN A 108 5.42 -12.59 -0.98
CA GLN A 108 6.78 -12.90 -0.52
C GLN A 108 6.80 -13.19 0.98
N PRO A 109 7.69 -14.08 1.46
CA PRO A 109 7.75 -14.44 2.89
C PRO A 109 7.93 -13.24 3.82
N SER A 110 8.73 -12.25 3.44
CA SER A 110 8.92 -11.03 4.23
C SER A 110 7.64 -10.17 4.33
N VAL A 111 6.90 -10.04 3.24
CA VAL A 111 5.60 -9.35 3.24
C VAL A 111 4.56 -10.16 4.00
N GLN A 112 4.54 -11.48 3.81
CA GLN A 112 3.63 -12.36 4.54
C GLN A 112 3.84 -12.26 6.05
N ALA A 113 5.08 -12.20 6.51
CA ALA A 113 5.37 -12.04 7.93
C ALA A 113 4.78 -10.75 8.52
N PHE A 114 4.76 -9.64 7.75
CA PHE A 114 4.07 -8.42 8.17
C PHE A 114 2.55 -8.57 8.17
N LEU A 115 1.99 -9.28 7.20
CA LEU A 115 0.55 -9.57 7.20
C LEU A 115 0.11 -10.47 8.36
N ASP A 116 1.01 -11.32 8.84
CA ASP A 116 0.71 -12.27 9.92
C ASP A 116 0.92 -11.65 11.32
N HIS A 117 1.83 -10.68 11.45
CA HIS A 117 2.29 -10.19 12.76
C HIS A 117 2.22 -8.68 12.94
N GLY A 118 2.18 -7.88 11.86
CA GLY A 118 2.13 -6.42 11.96
C GLY A 118 0.76 -5.95 12.48
N GLU A 119 0.73 -5.15 13.54
CA GLU A 119 -0.52 -4.68 14.16
C GLU A 119 -1.34 -3.75 13.25
N ASP A 120 -0.67 -3.01 12.37
CA ASP A 120 -1.27 -2.07 11.42
C ASP A 120 -1.41 -2.66 9.99
N TRP A 121 -1.15 -3.97 9.86
CA TRP A 121 -1.29 -4.73 8.62
C TRP A 121 -2.54 -5.61 8.64
N LEU A 122 -3.65 -5.01 8.30
CA LEU A 122 -4.96 -5.63 8.44
C LEU A 122 -5.33 -6.46 7.21
N THR A 123 -5.87 -7.64 7.43
CA THR A 123 -6.38 -8.52 6.36
C THR A 123 -7.83 -8.90 6.65
N ALA A 124 -8.64 -8.94 5.60
CA ALA A 124 -10.04 -9.37 5.68
C ALA A 124 -10.52 -9.88 4.31
N ASP A 125 -11.60 -10.61 4.30
CA ASP A 125 -12.19 -11.13 3.07
C ASP A 125 -13.16 -10.13 2.42
N THR A 126 -13.68 -9.20 3.19
CA THR A 126 -14.60 -8.15 2.72
C THR A 126 -14.13 -6.76 3.12
N ILE A 127 -14.57 -5.74 2.37
CA ILE A 127 -14.29 -4.33 2.71
C ILE A 127 -14.90 -3.97 4.06
N GLY A 128 -16.12 -4.46 4.35
CA GLY A 128 -16.77 -4.19 5.64
C GLY A 128 -15.96 -4.69 6.83
N GLU A 129 -15.48 -5.93 6.78
CA GLU A 129 -14.62 -6.50 7.83
C GLU A 129 -13.28 -5.76 7.93
N LEU A 130 -12.68 -5.39 6.78
CA LEU A 130 -11.44 -4.63 6.76
C LEU A 130 -11.63 -3.29 7.47
N VAL A 131 -12.68 -2.56 7.13
CA VAL A 131 -12.98 -1.24 7.72
C VAL A 131 -13.31 -1.37 9.21
N ALA A 132 -13.97 -2.45 9.65
CA ALA A 132 -14.18 -2.70 11.08
C ALA A 132 -12.85 -2.78 11.84
N LYS A 133 -11.89 -3.55 11.32
CA LYS A 133 -10.53 -3.64 11.90
C LYS A 133 -9.78 -2.31 11.86
N MET A 134 -9.89 -1.53 10.76
CA MET A 134 -9.31 -0.19 10.66
C MET A 134 -9.86 0.73 11.76
N ASN A 135 -11.17 0.67 12.01
CA ASN A 135 -11.83 1.46 13.04
C ASN A 135 -11.41 1.07 14.47
N GLU A 136 -11.04 -0.18 14.70
CA GLU A 136 -10.47 -0.60 16.00
C GLU A 136 -9.12 0.08 16.27
N LEU A 137 -8.29 0.27 15.23
CA LEU A 137 -7.02 0.99 15.35
C LEU A 137 -7.19 2.50 15.50
N THR A 138 -8.25 3.07 14.91
CA THR A 138 -8.48 4.52 14.89
C THR A 138 -9.88 4.89 15.35
N PRO A 139 -10.26 4.58 16.63
CA PRO A 139 -11.63 4.75 17.12
C PRO A 139 -12.11 6.22 17.17
N HIS A 140 -11.17 7.15 17.17
CA HIS A 140 -11.44 8.59 17.16
C HIS A 140 -11.74 9.16 15.77
N ALA A 141 -11.53 8.39 14.72
CA ALA A 141 -11.76 8.75 13.33
C ALA A 141 -12.41 7.59 12.56
N PRO A 142 -13.66 7.20 12.91
CA PRO A 142 -14.27 6.02 12.31
C PRO A 142 -14.59 6.24 10.83
N LEU A 143 -14.28 5.21 10.06
CA LEU A 143 -14.51 5.15 8.62
C LEU A 143 -15.91 4.55 8.33
N ASP A 144 -16.56 5.03 7.27
CA ASP A 144 -17.80 4.42 6.74
C ASP A 144 -17.44 3.32 5.72
N PRO A 145 -17.75 2.04 6.00
CA PRO A 145 -17.47 0.94 5.08
C PRO A 145 -18.12 1.13 3.70
N ALA A 146 -19.35 1.63 3.65
CA ALA A 146 -20.06 1.84 2.39
C ALA A 146 -19.40 2.94 1.55
N HIS A 147 -18.80 3.94 2.19
CA HIS A 147 -18.09 5.01 1.49
C HIS A 147 -16.80 4.47 0.84
N ILE A 148 -16.03 3.67 1.56
CA ILE A 148 -14.80 3.05 1.04
C ILE A 148 -15.14 2.06 -0.08
N GLU A 149 -16.13 1.20 0.13
CA GLU A 149 -16.54 0.19 -0.85
C GLU A 149 -16.98 0.84 -2.17
N ARG A 150 -17.76 1.92 -2.13
CA ARG A 150 -18.15 2.65 -3.34
C ARG A 150 -16.93 3.13 -4.13
N GLN A 151 -15.92 3.69 -3.47
CA GLN A 151 -14.71 4.18 -4.14
C GLN A 151 -13.87 3.04 -4.74
N VAL A 152 -13.81 1.89 -4.07
CA VAL A 152 -13.14 0.69 -4.59
C VAL A 152 -13.86 0.18 -5.85
N VAL A 153 -15.17 0.04 -5.79
CA VAL A 153 -15.99 -0.41 -6.93
C VAL A 153 -15.92 0.57 -8.10
N GLU A 154 -15.96 1.87 -7.84
CA GLU A 154 -15.83 2.89 -8.88
C GLU A 154 -14.47 2.82 -9.58
N ARG A 155 -13.40 2.67 -8.80
CA ARG A 155 -12.04 2.51 -9.34
C ARG A 155 -11.93 1.21 -10.16
N ASP A 156 -12.46 0.11 -9.69
CA ASP A 156 -12.37 -1.18 -10.38
C ASP A 156 -13.13 -1.14 -11.72
N ARG A 157 -14.25 -0.45 -11.79
CA ARG A 157 -14.94 -0.17 -13.07
C ARG A 157 -14.06 0.61 -14.06
N GLN A 158 -13.19 1.50 -13.57
CA GLN A 158 -12.25 2.22 -14.42
C GLN A 158 -11.11 1.35 -14.94
N VAL A 159 -10.76 0.28 -14.24
CA VAL A 159 -9.74 -0.68 -14.71
C VAL A 159 -10.20 -1.38 -16.00
N ASP A 160 -11.47 -1.69 -16.11
CA ASP A 160 -12.03 -2.36 -17.28
C ASP A 160 -12.43 -1.37 -18.41
N ASN A 161 -12.49 -0.08 -18.11
CA ASN A 161 -12.87 0.95 -19.06
C ASN A 161 -11.68 1.38 -19.93
N ALA A 162 -11.68 1.01 -21.22
CA ALA A 162 -10.61 1.38 -22.18
C ALA A 162 -10.43 2.91 -22.32
N TYR A 163 -11.48 3.69 -22.08
CA TYR A 163 -11.49 5.15 -22.19
C TYR A 163 -11.42 5.85 -20.84
N THR A 164 -10.89 5.18 -19.80
CA THR A 164 -10.80 5.74 -18.46
C THR A 164 -10.11 7.11 -18.47
N LYS A 165 -10.63 8.00 -17.64
CA LYS A 165 -9.99 9.28 -17.28
C LYS A 165 -9.40 9.26 -15.87
N ASP A 166 -9.46 8.12 -15.18
CA ASP A 166 -8.77 7.94 -13.90
C ASP A 166 -7.25 7.97 -14.12
N ALA A 167 -6.58 8.97 -13.56
CA ALA A 167 -5.16 9.20 -13.78
C ALA A 167 -4.30 8.06 -13.23
N GLN A 168 -4.68 7.45 -12.10
CA GLN A 168 -3.97 6.32 -11.53
C GLN A 168 -4.10 5.09 -12.44
N VAL A 169 -5.31 4.78 -12.92
CA VAL A 169 -5.52 3.65 -13.83
C VAL A 169 -4.76 3.85 -15.14
N ALA A 170 -4.74 5.06 -15.68
CA ALA A 170 -3.94 5.39 -16.86
C ALA A 170 -2.43 5.18 -16.61
N ALA A 171 -1.92 5.65 -15.47
CA ALA A 171 -0.52 5.47 -15.09
C ALA A 171 -0.16 3.99 -14.89
N ILE A 172 -1.03 3.20 -14.26
CA ILE A 172 -0.85 1.74 -14.12
C ILE A 172 -0.74 1.06 -15.48
N ARG A 173 -1.58 1.41 -16.44
CA ARG A 173 -1.53 0.82 -17.79
C ARG A 173 -0.21 1.11 -18.49
N VAL A 174 0.31 2.33 -18.34
CA VAL A 174 1.62 2.70 -18.90
C VAL A 174 2.72 1.90 -18.21
N ALA A 175 2.72 1.83 -16.88
CA ALA A 175 3.71 1.07 -16.12
C ALA A 175 3.70 -0.43 -16.50
N ARG A 176 2.52 -1.04 -16.63
CA ARG A 176 2.37 -2.45 -17.05
C ARG A 176 2.83 -2.73 -18.48
N GLY A 177 2.94 -1.72 -19.31
CA GLY A 177 3.54 -1.81 -20.66
C GLY A 177 5.06 -1.89 -20.64
N TYR A 178 5.71 -1.52 -19.54
CA TYR A 178 7.16 -1.56 -19.41
C TYR A 178 7.68 -2.99 -19.22
N ARG A 179 8.75 -3.36 -19.92
CA ARG A 179 9.29 -4.73 -19.83
C ARG A 179 9.71 -5.14 -18.43
N GLY A 180 10.30 -4.22 -17.67
CA GLY A 180 10.74 -4.45 -16.30
C GLY A 180 9.60 -4.74 -15.31
N ASP A 181 8.37 -4.35 -15.62
CA ASP A 181 7.19 -4.61 -14.78
C ASP A 181 6.74 -6.10 -14.82
N LYS A 182 7.31 -6.88 -15.71
CA LYS A 182 7.01 -8.32 -15.86
C LYS A 182 7.90 -9.21 -15.00
N LEU A 183 8.89 -8.62 -14.34
CA LEU A 183 9.77 -9.28 -13.40
C LEU A 183 9.27 -9.11 -11.98
#